data_98bc5b67f8f2d5bb14292b1fb6f903f4
#
_entry.id   98bc5b67f8f2d5bb14292b1fb6f903f4
#
_cell.length_a   1.000
_cell.length_b   1.000
_cell.length_c   1.000
_cell.angle_alpha   90.00
_cell.angle_beta   90.00
_cell.angle_gamma   90.00
#
_symmetry.space_group_name_H-M   'P 1'
#
loop_
_entity.id
_entity.type
_entity.pdbx_description
1 polymer ?
#
loop_
_entity_poly.entity_id
_entity_poly.type
_entity_poly.pdbx_seq_one_letter_code
_entity_poly.pdbx_strand_id
1 'polypeptide(L)'
;VPTESDNLAIKGVAHFYASKGKHIVTTKIEHKAVLDTTRQLEREGFEVTYIEPGEDGIVTPAMVEAALREDTILVSVMHVNNEIGTINDITAIGELTRARGILFHVDAAQSTGKVEIDLEKMKVDLMSFSAHKTYGPKGVGALYVRRKPRVRLEAQMHG
;
A
#
# COMPACT_ATOMS: atom_id res chain seq x y z
N VAL A 1 -7.49 7.72 11.76
CA VAL A 1 -7.69 6.27 11.64
C VAL A 1 -6.93 5.77 10.43
N PRO A 2 -6.20 4.64 10.54
CA PRO A 2 -5.47 4.09 9.39
C PRO A 2 -6.34 3.91 8.16
N THR A 3 -7.63 3.66 8.35
CA THR A 3 -8.62 3.52 7.29
C THR A 3 -8.61 4.71 6.33
N GLU A 4 -8.55 5.93 6.88
CA GLU A 4 -8.58 7.14 6.04
C GLU A 4 -7.30 7.29 5.22
N SER A 5 -6.14 7.00 5.81
CA SER A 5 -4.88 7.12 5.08
C SER A 5 -4.73 6.06 4.01
N ASP A 6 -5.19 4.83 4.26
CA ASP A 6 -5.20 3.78 3.25
C ASP A 6 -6.11 4.17 2.09
N ASN A 7 -7.31 4.63 2.41
CA ASN A 7 -8.29 5.06 1.42
C ASN A 7 -7.74 6.20 0.56
N LEU A 8 -7.19 7.24 1.21
CA LEU A 8 -6.63 8.39 0.51
C LEU A 8 -5.49 7.96 -0.42
N ALA A 9 -4.57 7.14 0.07
CA ALA A 9 -3.42 6.71 -0.73
C ALA A 9 -3.86 5.90 -1.94
N ILE A 10 -4.65 4.87 -1.72
CA ILE A 10 -5.01 3.94 -2.80
C ILE A 10 -5.93 4.58 -3.81
N LYS A 11 -6.98 5.25 -3.37
CA LYS A 11 -7.90 5.95 -4.29
C LYS A 11 -7.24 7.13 -4.98
N GLY A 12 -6.43 7.89 -4.24
CA GLY A 12 -5.75 9.04 -4.80
C GLY A 12 -4.81 8.67 -5.93
N VAL A 13 -4.02 7.60 -5.74
CA VAL A 13 -3.12 7.10 -6.78
C VAL A 13 -3.94 6.54 -7.95
N ALA A 14 -4.93 5.71 -7.65
CA ALA A 14 -5.72 5.06 -8.70
C ALA A 14 -6.36 6.09 -9.62
N HIS A 15 -6.99 7.11 -9.04
CA HIS A 15 -7.68 8.13 -9.84
C HIS A 15 -6.69 9.02 -10.58
N PHE A 16 -5.60 9.42 -9.92
CA PHE A 16 -4.64 10.30 -10.58
C PHE A 16 -3.93 9.62 -11.75
N TYR A 17 -3.59 8.35 -11.61
CA TYR A 17 -2.83 7.61 -12.62
C TYR A 17 -3.69 6.70 -13.49
N ALA A 18 -5.01 6.87 -13.47
CA ALA A 18 -5.94 6.01 -14.22
C ALA A 18 -5.64 5.99 -15.73
N SER A 19 -5.09 7.08 -16.28
CA SER A 19 -4.75 7.13 -17.70
C SER A 19 -3.53 6.26 -18.04
N LYS A 20 -2.72 5.89 -17.04
CA LYS A 20 -1.55 5.04 -17.26
C LYS A 20 -1.88 3.57 -17.14
N GLY A 21 -2.93 3.23 -16.43
CA GLY A 21 -3.33 1.85 -16.26
C GLY A 21 -4.45 1.72 -15.27
N LYS A 22 -5.05 0.55 -15.23
CA LYS A 22 -6.20 0.24 -14.40
C LYS A 22 -6.01 -0.99 -13.52
N HIS A 23 -4.77 -1.45 -13.35
CA HIS A 23 -4.50 -2.65 -12.59
C HIS A 23 -3.80 -2.34 -11.27
N ILE A 24 -4.29 -2.96 -10.21
CA ILE A 24 -3.76 -2.81 -8.85
C ILE A 24 -3.46 -4.19 -8.29
N VAL A 25 -2.35 -4.33 -7.59
CA VAL A 25 -1.97 -5.58 -6.93
C VAL A 25 -1.98 -5.36 -5.43
N THR A 26 -2.65 -6.24 -4.70
CA THR A 26 -2.66 -6.24 -3.25
C THR A 26 -2.67 -7.68 -2.75
N THR A 27 -2.92 -7.91 -1.47
CA THR A 27 -2.91 -9.25 -0.91
C THR A 27 -4.25 -9.58 -0.26
N LYS A 28 -4.52 -10.87 -0.08
CA LYS A 28 -5.77 -11.31 0.57
C LYS A 28 -5.79 -11.05 2.07
N ILE A 29 -4.62 -10.81 2.68
CA ILE A 29 -4.50 -10.64 4.12
C ILE A 29 -4.39 -9.18 4.56
N GLU A 30 -4.66 -8.24 3.65
CA GLU A 30 -4.62 -6.83 3.96
C GLU A 30 -5.68 -6.44 4.97
N HIS A 31 -5.45 -5.30 5.63
CA HIS A 31 -6.45 -4.73 6.53
C HIS A 31 -7.76 -4.49 5.77
N LYS A 32 -8.89 -4.61 6.49
CA LYS A 32 -10.20 -4.42 5.90
C LYS A 32 -10.32 -3.13 5.10
N ALA A 33 -9.70 -2.05 5.58
CA ALA A 33 -9.73 -0.76 4.89
C ALA A 33 -9.14 -0.83 3.48
N VAL A 34 -8.04 -1.55 3.31
CA VAL A 34 -7.41 -1.73 2.01
C VAL A 34 -8.32 -2.56 1.11
N LEU A 35 -8.86 -3.66 1.63
CA LEU A 35 -9.72 -4.53 0.85
C LEU A 35 -11.01 -3.83 0.42
N ASP A 36 -11.62 -3.07 1.31
CA ASP A 36 -12.85 -2.32 0.98
C ASP A 36 -12.57 -1.28 -0.10
N THR A 37 -11.42 -0.59 0.00
CA THR A 37 -11.03 0.42 -0.96
C THR A 37 -10.79 -0.18 -2.34
N THR A 38 -10.07 -1.30 -2.42
CA THR A 38 -9.81 -1.96 -3.69
C THR A 38 -11.10 -2.51 -4.31
N ARG A 39 -12.02 -3.02 -3.51
CA ARG A 39 -13.31 -3.48 -4.02
C ARG A 39 -14.13 -2.32 -4.57
N GLN A 40 -14.06 -1.16 -3.94
CA GLN A 40 -14.70 0.05 -4.46
C GLN A 40 -14.14 0.41 -5.83
N LEU A 41 -12.82 0.33 -5.97
CA LEU A 41 -12.17 0.64 -7.25
C LEU A 41 -12.54 -0.37 -8.33
N GLU A 42 -12.73 -1.66 -7.96
CA GLU A 42 -13.23 -2.64 -8.92
C GLU A 42 -14.59 -2.24 -9.47
N ARG A 43 -15.47 -1.71 -8.63
CA ARG A 43 -16.77 -1.22 -9.09
C ARG A 43 -16.65 -0.02 -10.02
N GLU A 44 -15.53 0.69 -9.96
CA GLU A 44 -15.26 1.83 -10.84
C GLU A 44 -14.54 1.44 -12.12
N GLY A 45 -14.27 0.15 -12.33
CA GLY A 45 -13.65 -0.34 -13.55
C GLY A 45 -12.18 -0.70 -13.44
N PHE A 46 -11.60 -0.62 -12.25
CA PHE A 46 -10.23 -1.09 -12.04
C PHE A 46 -10.21 -2.61 -11.88
N GLU A 47 -9.09 -3.22 -12.25
CA GLU A 47 -8.87 -4.64 -12.02
C GLU A 47 -7.89 -4.81 -10.88
N VAL A 48 -8.18 -5.70 -9.94
CA VAL A 48 -7.36 -5.91 -8.76
C VAL A 48 -6.97 -7.38 -8.66
N THR A 49 -5.68 -7.63 -8.50
CA THR A 49 -5.18 -8.97 -8.22
C THR A 49 -4.89 -9.07 -6.73
N TYR A 50 -5.49 -10.06 -6.09
CA TYR A 50 -5.31 -10.32 -4.67
C TYR A 50 -4.38 -11.52 -4.51
N ILE A 51 -3.14 -11.26 -4.11
CA ILE A 51 -2.14 -12.31 -3.95
C ILE A 51 -2.46 -13.14 -2.72
N GLU A 52 -2.44 -14.46 -2.88
CA GLU A 52 -2.57 -15.37 -1.76
C GLU A 52 -1.17 -15.58 -1.15
N PRO A 53 -0.98 -15.29 0.15
CA PRO A 53 0.31 -15.52 0.79
C PRO A 53 0.68 -17.00 0.80
N GLY A 54 1.94 -17.30 1.01
CA GLY A 54 2.38 -18.66 1.21
C GLY A 54 1.81 -19.26 2.50
N GLU A 55 2.10 -20.53 2.74
CA GLU A 55 1.63 -21.22 3.94
C GLU A 55 2.14 -20.54 5.23
N ASP A 56 3.26 -19.87 5.15
CA ASP A 56 3.83 -19.09 6.24
C ASP A 56 3.17 -17.72 6.43
N GLY A 57 2.23 -17.36 5.57
CA GLY A 57 1.54 -16.08 5.62
C GLY A 57 2.33 -14.93 5.02
N ILE A 58 3.46 -15.20 4.37
CA ILE A 58 4.34 -14.16 3.82
C ILE A 58 4.09 -14.00 2.32
N VAL A 59 4.11 -12.75 1.87
CA VAL A 59 4.07 -12.38 0.45
C VAL A 59 5.49 -12.07 0.01
N THR A 60 6.01 -12.83 -0.94
CA THR A 60 7.38 -12.68 -1.41
C THR A 60 7.46 -11.74 -2.62
N PRO A 61 8.65 -11.16 -2.90
CA PRO A 61 8.82 -10.38 -4.14
C PRO A 61 8.46 -11.16 -5.40
N ALA A 62 8.77 -12.47 -5.43
CA ALA A 62 8.44 -13.30 -6.59
C ALA A 62 6.93 -13.40 -6.81
N MET A 63 6.15 -13.49 -5.73
CA MET A 63 4.69 -13.50 -5.82
C MET A 63 4.16 -12.19 -6.38
N VAL A 64 4.74 -11.07 -5.95
CA VAL A 64 4.36 -9.76 -6.46
C VAL A 64 4.70 -9.67 -7.94
N GLU A 65 5.92 -10.06 -8.31
CA GLU A 65 6.35 -9.99 -9.71
C GLU A 65 5.43 -10.79 -10.63
N ALA A 66 5.02 -11.97 -10.20
CA ALA A 66 4.12 -12.82 -10.99
C ALA A 66 2.74 -12.19 -11.22
N ALA A 67 2.35 -11.26 -10.35
CA ALA A 67 1.04 -10.58 -10.46
C ALA A 67 1.09 -9.30 -11.30
N LEU A 68 2.29 -8.79 -11.61
CA LEU A 68 2.43 -7.52 -12.33
C LEU A 68 2.05 -7.66 -13.80
N ARG A 69 1.41 -6.62 -14.32
CA ARG A 69 1.01 -6.51 -15.72
C ARG A 69 1.54 -5.19 -16.26
N GLU A 70 1.44 -5.02 -17.58
CA GLU A 70 1.87 -3.76 -18.21
C GLU A 70 1.06 -2.56 -17.73
N ASP A 71 -0.20 -2.77 -17.38
CA ASP A 71 -1.08 -1.70 -16.91
C ASP A 71 -1.16 -1.61 -15.38
N THR A 72 -0.25 -2.25 -14.66
CA THR A 72 -0.22 -2.14 -13.20
C THR A 72 0.29 -0.76 -12.79
N ILE A 73 -0.47 -0.05 -11.98
CA ILE A 73 -0.11 1.30 -11.52
C ILE A 73 0.25 1.34 -10.03
N LEU A 74 -0.19 0.37 -9.27
CA LEU A 74 -0.02 0.39 -7.82
C LEU A 74 0.09 -1.02 -7.27
N VAL A 75 1.02 -1.18 -6.34
CA VAL A 75 1.12 -2.38 -5.49
C VAL A 75 0.93 -1.92 -4.05
N SER A 76 0.06 -2.57 -3.31
CA SER A 76 -0.21 -2.24 -1.91
C SER A 76 -0.05 -3.49 -1.07
N VAL A 77 0.91 -3.49 -0.15
CA VAL A 77 1.22 -4.66 0.70
C VAL A 77 1.43 -4.17 2.13
N MET A 78 0.90 -4.90 3.10
CA MET A 78 1.13 -4.57 4.50
C MET A 78 2.54 -4.97 4.91
N HIS A 79 3.11 -4.21 5.84
CA HIS A 79 4.46 -4.49 6.36
C HIS A 79 4.44 -5.64 7.35
N VAL A 80 3.66 -5.50 8.40
CA VAL A 80 3.59 -6.46 9.49
C VAL A 80 2.14 -6.89 9.69
N ASN A 81 1.92 -8.19 9.86
CA ASN A 81 0.62 -8.72 10.24
C ASN A 81 0.74 -9.30 11.65
N ASN A 82 0.20 -8.61 12.64
CA ASN A 82 0.29 -9.02 14.04
C ASN A 82 -0.54 -10.26 14.35
N GLU A 83 -1.60 -10.50 13.59
CA GLU A 83 -2.47 -11.65 13.85
C GLU A 83 -1.74 -12.97 13.61
N ILE A 84 -0.90 -13.01 12.59
CA ILE A 84 -0.15 -14.22 12.24
C ILE A 84 1.35 -14.08 12.50
N GLY A 85 1.80 -12.91 12.95
CA GLY A 85 3.19 -12.70 13.35
C GLY A 85 4.18 -12.62 12.18
N THR A 86 3.74 -12.20 10.99
CA THR A 86 4.59 -12.17 9.81
C THR A 86 5.07 -10.78 9.46
N ILE A 87 6.24 -10.70 8.82
CA ILE A 87 6.83 -9.46 8.32
C ILE A 87 7.16 -9.69 6.85
N ASN A 88 6.62 -8.85 5.97
CA ASN A 88 6.92 -8.92 4.53
C ASN A 88 8.19 -8.12 4.22
N ASP A 89 8.96 -8.58 3.24
CA ASP A 89 10.20 -7.91 2.82
C ASP A 89 9.88 -6.71 1.94
N ILE A 90 9.58 -5.61 2.59
CA ILE A 90 9.18 -4.38 1.90
C ILE A 90 10.32 -3.80 1.06
N THR A 91 11.55 -3.91 1.53
CA THR A 91 12.71 -3.41 0.78
C THR A 91 12.84 -4.10 -0.58
N ALA A 92 12.75 -5.43 -0.60
CA ALA A 92 12.86 -6.18 -1.85
C ALA A 92 11.68 -5.92 -2.79
N ILE A 93 10.47 -5.82 -2.24
CA ILE A 93 9.28 -5.50 -3.04
C ILE A 93 9.40 -4.08 -3.61
N GLY A 94 9.89 -3.14 -2.80
CA GLY A 94 10.08 -1.75 -3.24
C GLY A 94 11.09 -1.64 -4.37
N GLU A 95 12.17 -2.41 -4.31
CA GLU A 95 13.15 -2.44 -5.41
C GLU A 95 12.52 -2.94 -6.70
N LEU A 96 11.72 -3.98 -6.61
CA LEU A 96 11.01 -4.53 -7.76
C LEU A 96 10.05 -3.50 -8.39
N THR A 97 9.20 -2.88 -7.57
CA THR A 97 8.22 -1.93 -8.08
C THR A 97 8.89 -0.68 -8.63
N ARG A 98 9.93 -0.18 -7.97
CA ARG A 98 10.67 1.00 -8.42
C ARG A 98 11.32 0.74 -9.79
N ALA A 99 11.89 -0.45 -9.98
CA ALA A 99 12.52 -0.84 -11.24
C ALA A 99 11.50 -0.92 -12.39
N ARG A 100 10.25 -1.20 -12.09
CA ARG A 100 9.16 -1.29 -13.07
C ARG A 100 8.39 -0.01 -13.24
N GLY A 101 8.70 1.03 -12.48
CA GLY A 101 7.98 2.30 -12.53
C GLY A 101 6.56 2.21 -11.95
N ILE A 102 6.32 1.29 -11.05
CA ILE A 102 5.04 1.09 -10.40
C ILE A 102 5.09 1.71 -9.01
N LEU A 103 4.03 2.40 -8.61
CA LEU A 103 3.97 2.99 -7.27
C LEU A 103 3.72 1.92 -6.22
N PHE A 104 4.33 2.10 -5.05
CA PHE A 104 4.27 1.14 -3.97
C PHE A 104 3.73 1.80 -2.70
N HIS A 105 2.59 1.29 -2.23
CA HIS A 105 1.96 1.69 -0.99
C HIS A 105 2.15 0.59 0.05
N VAL A 106 2.50 0.97 1.27
CA VAL A 106 2.67 0.04 2.38
C VAL A 106 1.74 0.45 3.51
N ASP A 107 0.95 -0.50 3.99
CA ASP A 107 0.18 -0.32 5.21
C ASP A 107 1.07 -0.75 6.37
N ALA A 108 1.54 0.21 7.13
CA ALA A 108 2.43 -0.02 8.27
C ALA A 108 1.74 0.24 9.60
N ALA A 109 0.41 0.15 9.64
CA ALA A 109 -0.34 0.41 10.85
C ALA A 109 0.07 -0.49 12.02
N GLN A 110 0.49 -1.72 11.75
CA GLN A 110 0.89 -2.68 12.76
C GLN A 110 2.41 -2.75 12.98
N SER A 111 3.18 -1.89 12.30
CA SER A 111 4.64 -1.93 12.34
C SER A 111 5.24 -1.12 13.50
N THR A 112 4.49 -0.21 14.05
CA THR A 112 5.01 0.78 14.99
C THR A 112 5.63 0.11 16.22
N GLY A 113 6.87 0.49 16.50
CA GLY A 113 7.59 -0.04 17.66
C GLY A 113 8.10 -1.45 17.52
N LYS A 114 7.83 -2.11 16.39
CA LYS A 114 8.19 -3.52 16.20
C LYS A 114 9.33 -3.73 15.22
N VAL A 115 9.41 -2.90 14.20
CA VAL A 115 10.44 -2.98 13.17
C VAL A 115 10.92 -1.59 12.83
N GLU A 116 12.16 -1.51 12.37
CA GLU A 116 12.71 -0.26 11.91
C GLU A 116 12.15 0.10 10.55
N ILE A 117 11.77 1.37 10.38
CA ILE A 117 11.23 1.87 9.12
C ILE A 117 12.22 2.88 8.54
N ASP A 118 12.79 2.55 7.37
CA ASP A 118 13.66 3.44 6.62
C ASP A 118 13.04 3.61 5.23
N LEU A 119 12.34 4.72 5.03
CA LEU A 119 11.57 4.96 3.83
C LEU A 119 12.40 5.04 2.56
N GLU A 120 13.63 5.53 2.65
CA GLU A 120 14.50 5.62 1.48
C GLU A 120 15.02 4.25 1.07
N LYS A 121 15.46 3.46 2.04
CA LYS A 121 15.96 2.11 1.78
C LYS A 121 14.85 1.20 1.28
N MET A 122 13.66 1.35 1.83
CA MET A 122 12.50 0.54 1.46
C MET A 122 11.91 0.92 0.10
N LYS A 123 12.27 2.08 -0.43
CA LYS A 123 11.77 2.59 -1.71
C LYS A 123 10.25 2.63 -1.78
N VAL A 124 9.63 3.00 -0.67
CA VAL A 124 8.19 3.14 -0.55
C VAL A 124 7.77 4.48 -1.10
N ASP A 125 6.70 4.51 -1.88
CA ASP A 125 6.16 5.74 -2.43
C ASP A 125 5.11 6.36 -1.53
N LEU A 126 4.32 5.50 -0.86
CA LEU A 126 3.31 5.93 0.10
C LEU A 126 3.32 4.94 1.26
N MET A 127 3.14 5.46 2.46
CA MET A 127 3.05 4.59 3.63
C MET A 127 1.98 5.12 4.58
N SER A 128 1.05 4.23 4.93
CA SER A 128 0.02 4.53 5.93
C SER A 128 0.45 3.97 7.27
N PHE A 129 0.37 4.77 8.31
CA PHE A 129 0.69 4.30 9.66
C PHE A 129 -0.18 5.00 10.68
N SER A 130 -0.29 4.38 11.86
CA SER A 130 -1.08 4.95 12.95
C SER A 130 -0.29 6.05 13.64
N ALA A 131 -0.93 7.21 13.81
CA ALA A 131 -0.36 8.26 14.65
C ALA A 131 -0.61 7.86 16.10
N HIS A 132 0.47 7.76 16.86
CA HIS A 132 0.33 7.40 18.25
C HIS A 132 -0.15 8.56 19.09
N LYS A 133 -0.72 8.22 20.22
CA LYS A 133 -1.25 9.17 21.19
C LYS A 133 -0.26 10.23 21.66
N THR A 134 1.04 10.02 21.48
CA THR A 134 2.04 11.02 21.81
C THR A 134 2.12 12.18 20.80
N TYR A 135 1.53 11.99 19.62
CA TYR A 135 1.67 12.96 18.53
C TYR A 135 0.34 13.57 18.11
N GLY A 136 -0.75 13.16 18.69
CA GLY A 136 -2.03 13.72 18.32
C GLY A 136 -3.21 12.93 18.85
N PRO A 137 -4.41 13.25 18.39
CA PRO A 137 -5.61 12.55 18.85
C PRO A 137 -5.53 11.07 18.56
N LYS A 138 -6.03 10.30 19.48
CA LYS A 138 -6.08 8.86 19.36
C LYS A 138 -6.85 8.44 18.12
N GLY A 139 -6.30 7.53 17.35
CA GLY A 139 -6.96 7.00 16.17
C GLY A 139 -6.73 7.75 14.87
N VAL A 140 -5.94 8.82 14.90
CA VAL A 140 -5.61 9.55 13.67
C VAL A 140 -4.53 8.80 12.91
N GLY A 141 -4.80 8.52 11.64
CA GLY A 141 -3.80 7.92 10.76
C GLY A 141 -2.91 8.97 10.15
N ALA A 142 -1.72 8.55 9.73
CA ALA A 142 -0.78 9.42 9.03
C ALA A 142 -0.42 8.78 7.70
N LEU A 143 -0.15 9.62 6.69
CA LEU A 143 0.23 9.16 5.36
C LEU A 143 1.53 9.84 4.94
N TYR A 144 2.54 9.03 4.64
CA TYR A 144 3.74 9.49 3.99
C TYR A 144 3.55 9.40 2.47
N VAL A 145 3.92 10.46 1.76
CA VAL A 145 3.91 10.49 0.30
C VAL A 145 5.27 10.97 -0.17
N ARG A 146 5.92 10.19 -1.02
CA ARG A 146 7.26 10.51 -1.52
C ARG A 146 7.23 11.82 -2.31
N ARG A 147 8.26 12.65 -2.11
CA ARG A 147 8.36 13.96 -2.77
C ARG A 147 9.34 14.04 -3.94
N LYS A 148 10.33 13.14 -4.00
CA LYS A 148 11.37 13.20 -5.04
C LYS A 148 11.61 11.83 -5.67
N PRO A 149 11.11 11.58 -6.89
CA PRO A 149 10.16 12.39 -7.64
C PRO A 149 8.79 12.38 -6.96
N ARG A 150 8.05 13.44 -7.16
CA ARG A 150 6.80 13.64 -6.45
C ARG A 150 5.72 12.65 -6.90
N VAL A 151 5.12 11.97 -5.94
CA VAL A 151 3.94 11.15 -6.15
C VAL A 151 2.71 12.05 -6.02
N ARG A 152 1.76 11.91 -6.93
CA ARG A 152 0.57 12.74 -6.95
C ARG A 152 -0.66 11.95 -6.59
N LEU A 153 -1.58 12.61 -5.93
CA LEU A 153 -2.85 12.03 -5.53
C LEU A 153 -3.98 12.91 -6.02
N GLU A 154 -5.06 12.29 -6.47
CA GLU A 154 -6.26 13.04 -6.75
C GLU A 154 -6.89 13.48 -5.44
N ALA A 155 -7.29 14.75 -5.38
CA ALA A 155 -7.90 15.28 -4.18
C ALA A 155 -9.25 14.62 -3.91
N GLN A 156 -9.51 14.29 -2.65
CA GLN A 156 -10.81 13.78 -2.24
C GLN A 156 -11.71 14.97 -1.95
N MET A 157 -12.81 15.05 -2.66
CA MET A 157 -13.68 16.22 -2.69
C MET A 157 -14.82 16.19 -1.67
N HIS A 158 -14.60 15.61 -0.57
CA HIS A 158 -15.62 15.65 0.47
C HIS A 158 -15.04 15.92 1.80
N GLY A 159 -15.78 16.65 2.47
CA GLY A 159 -15.44 16.94 3.82
C GLY A 159 -15.39 15.70 4.68
#